data_62ccff6410ccbd83d4b86f121fb54c6d
#
_entry.id   62ccff6410ccbd83d4b86f121fb54c6d
#
_cell.length_a   1.000
_cell.length_b   1.000
_cell.length_c   1.000
_cell.angle_alpha   90.00
_cell.angle_beta   90.00
_cell.angle_gamma   90.00
#
_symmetry.space_group_name_H-M   'P 1'
#
loop_
_entity.id
_entity.type
_entity.pdbx_description
1 polymer ?
#
loop_
_entity_poly.entity_id
_entity_poly.type
_entity_poly.pdbx_seq_one_letter_code
_entity_poly.pdbx_strand_id
1 'polypeptide(L)'
;MIATRNSSTHKPIETIANELERADKVLIGAGAGLSTADGFEYSGAWFQENFSDFAAAYGMTDAYTAGFYPFPDETEKWAYWSRYINHNRYLKEPGSVYQDLLTLVHNKDYFVLTTNVDHCFQRAHFDKQRLFYTQGDYGLWQCATPCHQATYDNHDQVVAMVAQQHDRHIPAELVPRCPRCGGQMTTNLRADDTCVQDPGWYAAAKRYQAFVSEAAQSRTLLLELGVGMNTPAIIKYPFWRMTYHNPRAHYATVSLDAVAPKQISERSTVVQADIASVLRLLAGA
;
A
#
# COMPACT_ATOMS: atom_id res chain seq x y z
N MET A 1 -10.70 38.25 1.72
CA MET A 1 -11.52 37.46 2.64
C MET A 1 -10.64 36.34 3.18
N ILE A 2 -10.28 36.44 4.46
CA ILE A 2 -9.39 35.48 5.15
C ILE A 2 -10.24 34.21 5.39
N ALA A 3 -9.84 33.10 4.78
CA ALA A 3 -10.49 31.82 5.01
C ALA A 3 -10.39 31.47 6.49
N THR A 4 -11.53 31.31 7.15
CA THR A 4 -11.65 30.80 8.52
C THR A 4 -11.01 29.42 8.57
N ARG A 5 -9.80 29.33 9.14
CA ARG A 5 -9.11 28.07 9.46
C ARG A 5 -10.07 27.25 10.36
N ASN A 6 -10.42 26.06 9.89
CA ASN A 6 -11.35 25.16 10.55
C ASN A 6 -10.72 24.70 11.89
N SER A 7 -11.12 25.32 13.01
CA SER A 7 -10.52 25.13 14.34
C SER A 7 -10.68 23.70 14.89
N SER A 8 -11.59 22.91 14.32
CA SER A 8 -11.87 21.54 14.77
C SER A 8 -10.79 20.51 14.40
N THR A 9 -10.01 20.74 13.33
CA THR A 9 -8.99 19.80 12.85
C THR A 9 -7.61 20.11 13.41
N HIS A 10 -7.33 21.34 13.87
CA HIS A 10 -6.02 21.74 14.38
C HIS A 10 -5.62 21.00 15.67
N LYS A 11 -6.50 20.92 16.65
CA LYS A 11 -6.21 20.27 17.94
C LYS A 11 -5.84 18.78 17.81
N PRO A 12 -6.53 17.94 17.00
CA PRO A 12 -6.10 16.58 16.73
C PRO A 12 -4.74 16.48 16.05
N ILE A 13 -4.42 17.35 15.08
CA ILE A 13 -3.11 17.37 14.40
C ILE A 13 -2.00 17.73 15.39
N GLU A 14 -2.18 18.74 16.23
CA GLU A 14 -1.25 19.09 17.31
C GLU A 14 -1.04 17.92 18.29
N THR A 15 -2.09 17.15 18.58
CA THR A 15 -1.98 15.96 19.42
C THR A 15 -1.10 14.90 18.74
N ILE A 16 -1.29 14.65 17.45
CA ILE A 16 -0.43 13.73 16.68
C ILE A 16 1.03 14.20 16.70
N ALA A 17 1.29 15.48 16.46
CA ALA A 17 2.64 16.05 16.51
C ALA A 17 3.31 15.83 17.89
N ASN A 18 2.60 16.12 18.97
CA ASN A 18 3.08 15.93 20.33
C ASN A 18 3.36 14.46 20.65
N GLU A 19 2.48 13.53 20.22
CA GLU A 19 2.68 12.11 20.45
C GLU A 19 3.83 11.56 19.58
N LEU A 20 4.00 12.08 18.36
CA LEU A 20 5.14 11.75 17.50
C LEU A 20 6.46 12.21 18.14
N GLU A 21 6.51 13.42 18.67
CA GLU A 21 7.69 13.94 19.35
C GLU A 21 8.10 13.06 20.54
N ARG A 22 7.12 12.66 21.36
CA ARG A 22 7.31 11.90 22.61
C ARG A 22 7.51 10.41 22.38
N ALA A 23 7.18 9.87 21.22
CA ALA A 23 7.26 8.44 20.95
C ALA A 23 8.70 7.94 20.93
N ASP A 24 8.96 6.86 21.65
CA ASP A 24 10.18 6.08 21.55
C ASP A 24 10.21 5.27 20.24
N LYS A 25 9.02 4.79 19.81
CA LYS A 25 8.82 4.01 18.59
C LYS A 25 7.59 4.49 17.83
N VAL A 26 7.67 4.45 16.49
CA VAL A 26 6.57 4.80 15.58
C VAL A 26 6.26 3.61 14.68
N LEU A 27 5.09 3.02 14.83
CA LEU A 27 4.61 1.98 13.93
C LEU A 27 3.60 2.58 12.94
N ILE A 28 3.99 2.65 11.67
CA ILE A 28 3.15 3.16 10.59
C ILE A 28 2.38 2.00 9.99
N GLY A 29 1.06 2.14 9.90
CA GLY A 29 0.16 1.26 9.18
C GLY A 29 -0.41 1.96 7.96
N ALA A 30 -0.10 1.51 6.74
CA ALA A 30 -0.51 2.17 5.52
C ALA A 30 -1.37 1.27 4.64
N GLY A 31 -2.52 1.80 4.22
CA GLY A 31 -3.41 1.20 3.24
C GLY A 31 -3.53 2.02 1.95
N ALA A 32 -4.37 1.58 1.02
CA ALA A 32 -4.53 2.17 -0.31
C ALA A 32 -4.89 3.66 -0.29
N GLY A 33 -5.55 4.15 0.77
CA GLY A 33 -5.86 5.56 0.95
C GLY A 33 -4.63 6.47 1.01
N LEU A 34 -3.46 5.95 1.44
CA LEU A 34 -2.21 6.72 1.41
C LEU A 34 -1.77 6.98 -0.04
N SER A 35 -1.77 5.95 -0.88
CA SER A 35 -1.42 6.08 -2.30
C SER A 35 -2.44 6.94 -3.06
N THR A 36 -3.74 6.80 -2.74
CA THR A 36 -4.78 7.65 -3.31
C THR A 36 -4.57 9.12 -2.95
N ALA A 37 -4.19 9.43 -1.70
CA ALA A 37 -3.86 10.79 -1.27
C ALA A 37 -2.61 11.34 -1.99
N ASP A 38 -1.71 10.46 -2.44
CA ASP A 38 -0.54 10.80 -3.27
C ASP A 38 -0.86 10.88 -4.78
N GLY A 39 -2.14 10.81 -5.14
CA GLY A 39 -2.63 10.94 -6.51
C GLY A 39 -2.58 9.67 -7.34
N PHE A 40 -2.57 8.48 -6.70
CA PHE A 40 -2.83 7.23 -7.42
C PHE A 40 -4.33 7.10 -7.68
N GLU A 41 -4.66 6.82 -8.92
CA GLU A 41 -6.04 6.69 -9.40
C GLU A 41 -6.26 5.29 -9.97
N TYR A 42 -7.48 4.76 -9.77
CA TYR A 42 -7.85 3.40 -10.19
C TYR A 42 -9.19 3.37 -10.95
N SER A 43 -9.86 4.51 -11.06
CA SER A 43 -11.20 4.63 -11.66
C SER A 43 -11.40 5.98 -12.34
N GLY A 44 -12.63 6.25 -12.81
CA GLY A 44 -13.00 7.54 -13.37
C GLY A 44 -12.28 7.88 -14.68
N ALA A 45 -11.88 9.16 -14.83
CA ALA A 45 -11.23 9.65 -16.04
C ALA A 45 -9.93 8.92 -16.36
N TRP A 46 -9.10 8.67 -15.33
CA TRP A 46 -7.85 7.92 -15.49
C TRP A 46 -8.07 6.51 -16.06
N PHE A 47 -9.11 5.78 -15.58
CA PHE A 47 -9.41 4.46 -16.11
C PHE A 47 -9.87 4.53 -17.57
N GLN A 48 -10.70 5.50 -17.90
CA GLN A 48 -11.17 5.69 -19.28
C GLN A 48 -10.03 6.08 -20.22
N GLU A 49 -9.08 6.89 -19.78
CA GLU A 49 -7.92 7.28 -20.59
C GLU A 49 -6.99 6.12 -20.86
N ASN A 50 -6.76 5.24 -19.87
CA ASN A 50 -5.75 4.19 -19.96
C ASN A 50 -6.30 2.81 -20.34
N PHE A 51 -7.63 2.57 -20.21
CA PHE A 51 -8.28 1.27 -20.39
C PHE A 51 -9.60 1.34 -21.15
N SER A 52 -9.82 2.38 -21.98
CA SER A 52 -11.06 2.57 -22.75
C SER A 52 -11.40 1.39 -23.65
N ASP A 53 -10.41 0.72 -24.21
CA ASP A 53 -10.55 -0.47 -25.06
C ASP A 53 -11.07 -1.69 -24.26
N PHE A 54 -10.60 -1.90 -23.05
CA PHE A 54 -11.10 -2.91 -22.11
C PHE A 54 -12.48 -2.53 -21.56
N ALA A 55 -12.69 -1.24 -21.24
CA ALA A 55 -13.99 -0.74 -20.82
C ALA A 55 -15.05 -0.99 -21.90
N ALA A 56 -14.76 -0.69 -23.16
CA ALA A 56 -15.66 -0.89 -24.29
C ALA A 56 -15.95 -2.38 -24.56
N ALA A 57 -14.94 -3.24 -24.43
CA ALA A 57 -15.09 -4.67 -24.71
C ALA A 57 -15.84 -5.43 -23.60
N TYR A 58 -15.64 -5.05 -22.34
CA TYR A 58 -16.06 -5.86 -21.18
C TYR A 58 -16.93 -5.10 -20.17
N GLY A 59 -17.24 -3.84 -20.41
CA GLY A 59 -18.01 -3.01 -19.48
C GLY A 59 -17.30 -2.70 -18.15
N MET A 60 -15.96 -2.76 -18.14
CA MET A 60 -15.15 -2.46 -16.96
C MET A 60 -15.23 -0.98 -16.60
N THR A 61 -15.30 -0.67 -15.30
CA THR A 61 -15.47 0.71 -14.79
C THR A 61 -14.31 1.19 -13.93
N ASP A 62 -13.50 0.27 -13.41
CA ASP A 62 -12.34 0.55 -12.60
C ASP A 62 -11.28 -0.55 -12.70
N ALA A 63 -10.04 -0.19 -12.40
CA ALA A 63 -8.91 -1.09 -12.58
C ALA A 63 -8.82 -2.19 -11.50
N TYR A 64 -9.40 -1.98 -10.33
CA TYR A 64 -9.37 -2.99 -9.27
C TYR A 64 -10.26 -4.18 -9.61
N THR A 65 -11.55 -3.92 -9.93
CA THR A 65 -12.50 -5.00 -10.30
C THR A 65 -12.12 -5.65 -11.62
N ALA A 66 -11.56 -4.89 -12.57
CA ALA A 66 -11.06 -5.41 -13.83
C ALA A 66 -9.92 -6.42 -13.67
N GLY A 67 -9.10 -6.30 -12.62
CA GLY A 67 -8.02 -7.26 -12.32
C GLY A 67 -8.53 -8.68 -12.00
N PHE A 68 -9.80 -8.83 -11.61
CA PHE A 68 -10.45 -10.12 -11.33
C PHE A 68 -11.29 -10.65 -12.51
N TYR A 69 -11.28 -9.95 -13.64
CA TYR A 69 -12.04 -10.37 -14.81
C TYR A 69 -11.47 -11.67 -15.39
N PRO A 70 -12.31 -12.66 -15.76
CA PRO A 70 -11.88 -13.92 -16.36
C PRO A 70 -11.60 -13.71 -17.86
N PHE A 71 -10.44 -13.15 -18.19
CA PHE A 71 -10.05 -12.88 -19.56
C PHE A 71 -10.09 -14.16 -20.42
N PRO A 72 -10.45 -14.07 -21.72
CA PRO A 72 -10.60 -15.23 -22.59
C PRO A 72 -9.30 -16.04 -22.77
N ASP A 73 -8.16 -15.37 -22.79
CA ASP A 73 -6.86 -15.99 -22.93
C ASP A 73 -5.73 -15.21 -22.20
N GLU A 74 -4.55 -15.83 -22.12
CA GLU A 74 -3.41 -15.27 -21.41
C GLU A 74 -2.81 -14.03 -22.10
N THR A 75 -2.92 -13.89 -23.42
CA THR A 75 -2.36 -12.73 -24.12
C THR A 75 -3.16 -11.47 -23.81
N GLU A 76 -4.48 -11.58 -23.70
CA GLU A 76 -5.35 -10.48 -23.32
C GLU A 76 -5.26 -10.15 -21.83
N LYS A 77 -5.23 -11.17 -20.97
CA LYS A 77 -4.98 -11.02 -19.53
C LYS A 77 -3.69 -10.23 -19.26
N TRP A 78 -2.61 -10.60 -19.91
CA TRP A 78 -1.33 -9.93 -19.72
C TRP A 78 -1.23 -8.58 -20.40
N ALA A 79 -2.01 -8.31 -21.45
CA ALA A 79 -2.16 -6.97 -21.99
C ALA A 79 -2.79 -6.02 -20.97
N TYR A 80 -3.84 -6.47 -20.26
CA TYR A 80 -4.44 -5.71 -19.16
C TYR A 80 -3.44 -5.52 -18.00
N TRP A 81 -2.90 -6.64 -17.46
CA TRP A 81 -2.03 -6.59 -16.30
C TRP A 81 -0.73 -5.84 -16.52
N SER A 82 -0.11 -5.97 -17.69
CA SER A 82 1.12 -5.23 -18.00
C SER A 82 0.89 -3.72 -18.00
N ARG A 83 -0.21 -3.26 -18.59
CA ARG A 83 -0.60 -1.84 -18.60
C ARG A 83 -0.88 -1.34 -17.18
N TYR A 84 -1.63 -2.11 -16.39
CA TYR A 84 -1.93 -1.77 -15.00
C TYR A 84 -0.68 -1.70 -14.12
N ILE A 85 0.19 -2.70 -14.21
CA ILE A 85 1.48 -2.74 -13.50
C ILE A 85 2.35 -1.56 -13.93
N ASN A 86 2.48 -1.32 -15.22
CA ASN A 86 3.31 -0.24 -15.74
C ASN A 86 2.91 1.13 -15.16
N HIS A 87 1.61 1.43 -15.14
CA HIS A 87 1.10 2.68 -14.59
C HIS A 87 1.34 2.80 -13.07
N ASN A 88 1.00 1.78 -12.31
CA ASN A 88 0.98 1.87 -10.84
C ASN A 88 2.31 1.52 -10.19
N ARG A 89 3.23 0.88 -10.90
CA ARG A 89 4.50 0.41 -10.34
C ARG A 89 5.71 1.09 -10.95
N TYR A 90 5.66 1.42 -12.24
CA TYR A 90 6.85 1.88 -12.97
C TYR A 90 6.78 3.34 -13.42
N LEU A 91 5.65 3.83 -13.90
CA LEU A 91 5.51 5.20 -14.39
C LEU A 91 5.20 6.22 -13.30
N LYS A 92 4.31 5.88 -12.37
CA LYS A 92 3.90 6.79 -11.31
C LYS A 92 4.94 6.85 -10.21
N GLU A 93 5.61 8.00 -10.06
CA GLU A 93 6.53 8.25 -8.94
C GLU A 93 5.76 8.57 -7.66
N PRO A 94 6.26 8.15 -6.46
CA PRO A 94 5.72 8.64 -5.20
C PRO A 94 5.92 10.14 -5.06
N GLY A 95 4.86 10.82 -4.63
CA GLY A 95 4.82 12.28 -4.51
C GLY A 95 5.14 12.79 -3.10
N SER A 96 4.63 13.99 -2.82
CA SER A 96 4.92 14.70 -1.55
C SER A 96 4.39 14.00 -0.32
N VAL A 97 3.33 13.20 -0.42
CA VAL A 97 2.73 12.49 0.73
C VAL A 97 3.73 11.52 1.37
N TYR A 98 4.43 10.75 0.55
CA TYR A 98 5.47 9.84 1.02
C TYR A 98 6.71 10.58 1.53
N GLN A 99 7.09 11.72 0.90
CA GLN A 99 8.22 12.54 1.33
C GLN A 99 7.94 13.23 2.68
N ASP A 100 6.73 13.79 2.86
CA ASP A 100 6.30 14.40 4.11
C ASP A 100 6.30 13.35 5.24
N LEU A 101 5.78 12.15 4.96
CA LEU A 101 5.78 11.05 5.94
C LEU A 101 7.21 10.61 6.30
N LEU A 102 8.12 10.50 5.33
CA LEU A 102 9.51 10.18 5.60
C LEU A 102 10.18 11.27 6.44
N THR A 103 9.94 12.54 6.14
CA THR A 103 10.45 13.68 6.90
C THR A 103 10.03 13.61 8.37
N LEU A 104 8.79 13.19 8.65
CA LEU A 104 8.29 13.05 10.00
C LEU A 104 8.98 11.95 10.82
N VAL A 105 9.46 10.90 10.15
CA VAL A 105 9.90 9.69 10.88
C VAL A 105 11.37 9.32 10.67
N HIS A 106 12.10 9.96 9.75
CA HIS A 106 13.48 9.57 9.39
C HIS A 106 14.45 9.55 10.60
N ASN A 107 14.24 10.41 11.60
CA ASN A 107 15.03 10.48 12.83
C ASN A 107 14.41 9.67 13.99
N LYS A 108 13.35 8.90 13.75
CA LYS A 108 12.68 8.08 14.76
C LYS A 108 13.04 6.60 14.61
N ASP A 109 12.88 5.85 15.68
CA ASP A 109 12.83 4.40 15.57
C ASP A 109 11.44 4.00 15.04
N TYR A 110 11.34 3.87 13.72
CA TYR A 110 10.09 3.57 13.04
C TYR A 110 10.09 2.22 12.34
N PHE A 111 8.89 1.70 12.11
CA PHE A 111 8.65 0.56 11.23
C PHE A 111 7.38 0.80 10.41
N VAL A 112 7.37 0.35 9.15
CA VAL A 112 6.20 0.44 8.26
C VAL A 112 5.62 -0.94 8.03
N LEU A 113 4.33 -1.09 8.33
CA LEU A 113 3.49 -2.21 7.91
C LEU A 113 2.52 -1.71 6.84
N THR A 114 2.57 -2.27 5.63
CA THR A 114 1.67 -1.84 4.57
C THR A 114 0.98 -2.99 3.86
N THR A 115 -0.25 -2.75 3.43
CA THR A 115 -1.00 -3.60 2.50
C THR A 115 -0.90 -3.13 1.05
N ASN A 116 -0.22 -2.00 0.81
CA ASN A 116 0.00 -1.48 -0.53
C ASN A 116 1.04 -2.32 -1.28
N VAL A 117 0.83 -2.48 -2.57
CA VAL A 117 1.62 -3.32 -3.47
C VAL A 117 2.30 -2.51 -4.60
N ASP A 118 2.23 -1.18 -4.50
CA ASP A 118 2.72 -0.20 -5.47
C ASP A 118 4.23 0.13 -5.36
N HIS A 119 4.89 -0.36 -4.30
CA HIS A 119 6.30 -0.11 -4.02
C HIS A 119 6.67 1.34 -3.67
N CYS A 120 5.70 2.19 -3.37
CA CYS A 120 5.94 3.62 -3.14
C CYS A 120 6.86 3.88 -1.96
N PHE A 121 6.76 3.12 -0.87
CA PHE A 121 7.67 3.27 0.27
C PHE A 121 9.14 3.08 -0.11
N GLN A 122 9.44 2.04 -0.89
CA GLN A 122 10.81 1.76 -1.32
C GLN A 122 11.32 2.85 -2.27
N ARG A 123 10.48 3.31 -3.21
CA ARG A 123 10.82 4.37 -4.18
C ARG A 123 10.92 5.75 -3.52
N ALA A 124 10.21 5.98 -2.42
CA ALA A 124 10.33 7.17 -1.57
C ALA A 124 11.51 7.10 -0.59
N HIS A 125 12.39 6.08 -0.73
CA HIS A 125 13.61 5.89 0.05
C HIS A 125 13.41 5.55 1.53
N PHE A 126 12.28 4.98 1.93
CA PHE A 126 12.16 4.35 3.24
C PHE A 126 13.12 3.17 3.38
N ASP A 127 13.72 3.01 4.55
CA ASP A 127 14.64 1.89 4.80
C ASP A 127 13.92 0.54 4.66
N LYS A 128 14.37 -0.26 3.69
CA LYS A 128 13.82 -1.59 3.43
C LYS A 128 13.89 -2.53 4.65
N GLN A 129 14.83 -2.31 5.56
CA GLN A 129 14.95 -3.09 6.80
C GLN A 129 13.83 -2.75 7.79
N ARG A 130 13.19 -1.59 7.64
CA ARG A 130 12.09 -1.07 8.46
C ARG A 130 10.73 -1.13 7.74
N LEU A 131 10.60 -2.03 6.76
CA LEU A 131 9.41 -2.13 5.92
C LEU A 131 8.95 -3.59 5.80
N PHE A 132 7.64 -3.79 5.97
CA PHE A 132 6.96 -5.04 5.68
C PHE A 132 5.70 -4.79 4.82
N TYR A 133 5.77 -5.12 3.55
CA TYR A 133 4.65 -5.11 2.61
C TYR A 133 4.06 -6.53 2.54
N THR A 134 2.85 -6.70 3.08
CA THR A 134 2.31 -8.03 3.39
C THR A 134 1.58 -8.70 2.23
N GLN A 135 1.12 -7.91 1.25
CA GLN A 135 0.20 -8.34 0.20
C GLN A 135 0.88 -8.59 -1.15
N GLY A 136 2.22 -8.55 -1.20
CA GLY A 136 3.00 -8.70 -2.43
C GLY A 136 3.43 -7.38 -3.05
N ASP A 137 3.78 -7.41 -4.34
CA ASP A 137 4.29 -6.26 -5.11
C ASP A 137 3.88 -6.41 -6.58
N TYR A 138 3.38 -5.34 -7.20
CA TYR A 138 3.09 -5.33 -8.64
C TYR A 138 4.32 -5.64 -9.52
N GLY A 139 5.52 -5.36 -9.03
CA GLY A 139 6.78 -5.64 -9.70
C GLY A 139 7.24 -7.10 -9.63
N LEU A 140 6.43 -8.00 -9.04
CA LEU A 140 6.80 -9.40 -8.84
C LEU A 140 5.78 -10.35 -9.47
N TRP A 141 6.30 -11.40 -10.11
CA TRP A 141 5.54 -12.55 -10.55
C TRP A 141 5.89 -13.81 -9.76
N GLN A 142 4.95 -14.75 -9.75
CA GLN A 142 5.09 -16.08 -9.17
C GLN A 142 4.53 -17.15 -10.10
N CYS A 143 4.87 -18.41 -9.87
CA CYS A 143 4.19 -19.53 -10.52
C CYS A 143 2.71 -19.55 -10.10
N ALA A 144 1.79 -19.61 -11.07
CA ALA A 144 0.36 -19.63 -10.81
C ALA A 144 -0.09 -20.85 -9.99
N THR A 145 0.56 -22.01 -10.23
CA THR A 145 0.48 -23.17 -9.34
C THR A 145 1.79 -23.23 -8.58
N PRO A 146 1.86 -22.77 -7.29
CA PRO A 146 3.11 -22.54 -6.61
C PRO A 146 4.00 -23.80 -6.51
N CYS A 147 4.77 -24.08 -7.56
CA CYS A 147 5.65 -25.23 -7.60
C CYS A 147 6.93 -25.03 -6.79
N HIS A 148 7.18 -23.82 -6.32
CA HIS A 148 8.30 -23.43 -5.47
C HIS A 148 8.06 -22.06 -4.85
N GLN A 149 8.80 -21.71 -3.81
CA GLN A 149 8.67 -20.49 -3.03
C GLN A 149 9.66 -19.40 -3.51
N ALA A 150 9.42 -18.89 -4.72
CA ALA A 150 10.21 -17.80 -5.29
C ALA A 150 9.34 -16.84 -6.09
N THR A 151 9.74 -15.58 -6.07
CA THR A 151 9.18 -14.49 -6.86
C THR A 151 10.19 -14.01 -7.90
N TYR A 152 9.73 -13.36 -8.96
CA TYR A 152 10.54 -12.93 -10.09
C TYR A 152 10.22 -11.48 -10.43
N ASP A 153 11.25 -10.67 -10.63
CA ASP A 153 11.12 -9.31 -11.16
C ASP A 153 10.49 -9.34 -12.55
N ASN A 154 9.62 -8.37 -12.83
CA ASN A 154 8.85 -8.35 -14.06
C ASN A 154 9.05 -7.08 -14.91
N HIS A 155 9.92 -6.17 -14.50
CA HIS A 155 10.06 -4.85 -15.12
C HIS A 155 10.24 -4.91 -16.64
N ASP A 156 11.30 -5.57 -17.10
CA ASP A 156 11.66 -5.58 -18.53
C ASP A 156 10.58 -6.24 -19.40
N GLN A 157 9.97 -7.29 -18.87
CA GLN A 157 8.92 -8.01 -19.57
C GLN A 157 7.61 -7.21 -19.61
N VAL A 158 7.24 -6.51 -18.54
CA VAL A 158 6.10 -5.59 -18.50
C VAL A 158 6.28 -4.45 -19.51
N VAL A 159 7.47 -3.84 -19.55
CA VAL A 159 7.79 -2.78 -20.52
C VAL A 159 7.66 -3.31 -21.95
N ALA A 160 8.19 -4.51 -22.25
CA ALA A 160 8.07 -5.13 -23.56
C ALA A 160 6.61 -5.44 -23.95
N MET A 161 5.80 -5.94 -23.00
CA MET A 161 4.38 -6.19 -23.20
C MET A 161 3.61 -4.92 -23.56
N VAL A 162 3.83 -3.84 -22.81
CA VAL A 162 3.16 -2.55 -23.05
C VAL A 162 3.55 -1.98 -24.42
N ALA A 163 4.83 -2.07 -24.80
CA ALA A 163 5.32 -1.55 -26.06
C ALA A 163 4.81 -2.32 -27.29
N GLN A 164 4.51 -3.61 -27.14
CA GLN A 164 4.18 -4.50 -28.25
C GLN A 164 2.72 -4.95 -28.28
N GLN A 165 1.89 -4.52 -27.30
CA GLN A 165 0.48 -4.90 -27.31
C GLN A 165 -0.30 -4.22 -28.45
N HIS A 166 -1.19 -4.96 -29.06
CA HIS A 166 -2.12 -4.49 -30.09
C HIS A 166 -3.49 -5.13 -29.90
N ASP A 167 -4.57 -4.38 -30.09
CA ASP A 167 -5.96 -4.85 -29.97
C ASP A 167 -6.22 -5.65 -28.66
N ARG A 168 -5.72 -5.14 -27.54
CA ARG A 168 -5.80 -5.75 -26.18
C ARG A 168 -5.05 -7.08 -26.02
N HIS A 169 -4.13 -7.41 -26.93
CA HIS A 169 -3.31 -8.61 -26.82
C HIS A 169 -1.83 -8.27 -26.85
N ILE A 170 -1.04 -9.03 -26.10
CA ILE A 170 0.41 -9.04 -26.23
C ILE A 170 0.84 -10.16 -27.19
N PRO A 171 2.04 -10.10 -27.80
CA PRO A 171 2.62 -11.23 -28.50
C PRO A 171 2.67 -12.49 -27.61
N ALA A 172 2.32 -13.65 -28.16
CA ALA A 172 2.23 -14.92 -27.40
C ALA A 172 3.56 -15.32 -26.74
N GLU A 173 4.69 -14.97 -27.36
CA GLU A 173 6.04 -15.19 -26.82
C GLU A 173 6.36 -14.38 -25.56
N LEU A 174 5.62 -13.29 -25.32
CA LEU A 174 5.76 -12.48 -24.10
C LEU A 174 4.92 -13.02 -22.93
N VAL A 175 4.03 -14.00 -23.14
CA VAL A 175 3.26 -14.60 -22.05
C VAL A 175 4.23 -15.28 -21.06
N PRO A 176 4.28 -14.84 -19.78
CA PRO A 176 5.30 -15.32 -18.86
C PRO A 176 5.08 -16.79 -18.47
N ARG A 177 6.17 -17.54 -18.45
CA ARG A 177 6.19 -18.95 -18.07
C ARG A 177 7.09 -19.17 -16.86
N CYS A 178 6.65 -20.05 -15.98
CA CYS A 178 7.43 -20.40 -14.80
C CYS A 178 8.76 -21.03 -15.23
N PRO A 179 9.92 -20.48 -14.83
CA PRO A 179 11.23 -21.00 -15.25
C PRO A 179 11.52 -22.38 -14.70
N ARG A 180 10.80 -22.84 -13.67
CA ARG A 180 10.99 -24.16 -13.07
C ARG A 180 10.12 -25.25 -13.68
N CYS A 181 8.82 -24.96 -13.92
CA CYS A 181 7.89 -26.00 -14.39
C CYS A 181 7.31 -25.72 -15.80
N GLY A 182 7.62 -24.58 -16.43
CA GLY A 182 7.04 -24.16 -17.71
C GLY A 182 5.56 -23.74 -17.64
N GLY A 183 4.93 -23.85 -16.48
CA GLY A 183 3.53 -23.49 -16.29
C GLY A 183 3.27 -21.99 -16.35
N GLN A 184 2.02 -21.60 -16.19
CA GLN A 184 1.61 -20.19 -16.19
C GLN A 184 2.22 -19.43 -14.98
N MET A 185 2.45 -18.14 -15.18
CA MET A 185 2.76 -17.20 -14.12
C MET A 185 1.52 -16.37 -13.73
N THR A 186 1.58 -15.78 -12.56
CA THR A 186 0.62 -14.78 -12.09
C THR A 186 1.35 -13.67 -11.35
N THR A 187 0.67 -12.56 -11.09
CA THR A 187 1.16 -11.49 -10.20
C THR A 187 1.36 -12.03 -8.79
N ASN A 188 2.43 -11.62 -8.09
CA ASN A 188 2.59 -11.92 -6.68
C ASN A 188 1.76 -10.93 -5.85
N LEU A 189 0.45 -11.15 -5.86
CA LEU A 189 -0.54 -10.40 -5.09
C LEU A 189 -1.35 -11.38 -4.24
N ARG A 190 -1.59 -11.03 -2.98
CA ARG A 190 -2.36 -11.88 -2.07
C ARG A 190 -3.86 -11.75 -2.35
N ALA A 191 -4.34 -12.45 -3.36
CA ALA A 191 -5.76 -12.60 -3.65
C ALA A 191 -6.35 -13.85 -2.96
N ASP A 192 -5.52 -14.87 -2.75
CA ASP A 192 -5.90 -16.15 -2.13
C ASP A 192 -4.70 -16.82 -1.43
N ASP A 193 -4.85 -18.09 -1.07
CA ASP A 193 -3.81 -18.88 -0.35
C ASP A 193 -2.66 -19.37 -1.26
N THR A 194 -2.72 -19.12 -2.58
CA THR A 194 -1.65 -19.48 -3.51
C THR A 194 -0.53 -18.43 -3.58
N CYS A 195 -0.70 -17.29 -2.92
CA CYS A 195 0.31 -16.23 -2.88
C CYS A 195 1.61 -16.73 -2.26
N VAL A 196 2.68 -16.69 -3.04
CA VAL A 196 4.01 -17.11 -2.61
C VAL A 196 4.58 -16.09 -1.62
N GLN A 197 4.97 -16.59 -0.45
CA GLN A 197 5.74 -15.85 0.54
C GLN A 197 7.19 -16.30 0.41
N ASP A 198 8.02 -15.50 -0.22
CA ASP A 198 9.43 -15.81 -0.45
C ASP A 198 10.29 -15.62 0.83
N PRO A 199 11.58 -16.00 0.82
CA PRO A 199 12.47 -15.78 1.97
C PRO A 199 12.57 -14.32 2.41
N GLY A 200 12.43 -13.36 1.48
CA GLY A 200 12.41 -11.92 1.77
C GLY A 200 11.19 -11.50 2.59
N TRP A 201 10.03 -12.06 2.25
CA TRP A 201 8.80 -11.85 3.01
C TRP A 201 8.93 -12.35 4.45
N TYR A 202 9.44 -13.58 4.66
CA TYR A 202 9.65 -14.12 6.01
C TYR A 202 10.68 -13.32 6.82
N ALA A 203 11.75 -12.85 6.18
CA ALA A 203 12.72 -12.00 6.83
C ALA A 203 12.13 -10.66 7.28
N ALA A 204 11.27 -10.03 6.45
CA ALA A 204 10.55 -8.81 6.81
C ALA A 204 9.54 -9.06 7.94
N ALA A 205 8.80 -10.15 7.90
CA ALA A 205 7.87 -10.56 8.97
C ALA A 205 8.59 -10.73 10.31
N LYS A 206 9.79 -11.35 10.30
CA LYS A 206 10.60 -11.52 11.52
C LYS A 206 11.05 -10.17 12.10
N ARG A 207 11.50 -9.22 11.26
CA ARG A 207 11.86 -7.86 11.71
C ARG A 207 10.66 -7.11 12.29
N TYR A 208 9.51 -7.21 11.63
CA TYR A 208 8.25 -6.64 12.12
C TYR A 208 7.88 -7.19 13.49
N GLN A 209 7.94 -8.51 13.69
CA GLN A 209 7.63 -9.14 14.98
C GLN A 209 8.59 -8.67 16.09
N ALA A 210 9.88 -8.55 15.79
CA ALA A 210 10.86 -8.01 16.74
C ALA A 210 10.51 -6.57 17.15
N PHE A 211 10.23 -5.71 16.15
CA PHE A 211 9.83 -4.33 16.41
C PHE A 211 8.55 -4.23 17.28
N VAL A 212 7.52 -5.02 16.97
CA VAL A 212 6.26 -5.05 17.73
C VAL A 212 6.49 -5.53 19.16
N SER A 213 7.37 -6.51 19.39
CA SER A 213 7.71 -7.00 20.73
C SER A 213 8.36 -5.91 21.58
N GLU A 214 9.23 -5.09 21.01
CA GLU A 214 9.85 -3.95 21.69
C GLU A 214 8.84 -2.79 21.87
N ALA A 215 8.01 -2.53 20.87
CA ALA A 215 6.96 -1.50 20.90
C ALA A 215 5.93 -1.76 22.02
N ALA A 216 5.66 -3.02 22.35
CA ALA A 216 4.76 -3.40 23.45
C ALA A 216 5.23 -2.91 24.83
N GLN A 217 6.52 -2.61 24.99
CA GLN A 217 7.14 -2.12 26.22
C GLN A 217 7.56 -0.65 26.16
N SER A 218 7.29 0.03 25.05
CA SER A 218 7.76 1.40 24.76
C SER A 218 6.58 2.38 24.69
N ARG A 219 6.85 3.69 24.77
CA ARG A 219 5.90 4.71 24.34
C ARG A 219 5.84 4.66 22.81
N THR A 220 4.74 4.12 22.30
CA THR A 220 4.60 3.84 20.89
C THR A 220 3.48 4.66 20.27
N LEU A 221 3.77 5.38 19.20
CA LEU A 221 2.76 5.92 18.31
C LEU A 221 2.43 4.89 17.23
N LEU A 222 1.15 4.49 17.18
CA LEU A 222 0.59 3.65 16.13
C LEU A 222 -0.12 4.59 15.14
N LEU A 223 0.55 4.92 14.03
CA LEU A 223 0.07 5.88 13.03
C LEU A 223 -0.55 5.14 11.85
N GLU A 224 -1.87 5.17 11.75
CA GLU A 224 -2.62 4.54 10.67
C GLU A 224 -3.02 5.56 9.60
N LEU A 225 -2.68 5.27 8.34
CA LEU A 225 -2.88 6.16 7.20
C LEU A 225 -3.63 5.44 6.07
N GLY A 226 -4.87 5.86 5.82
CA GLY A 226 -5.66 5.39 4.69
C GLY A 226 -6.00 3.89 4.69
N VAL A 227 -6.18 3.30 5.86
CA VAL A 227 -6.57 1.88 6.00
C VAL A 227 -8.10 1.78 6.09
N GLY A 228 -8.70 1.24 5.03
CA GLY A 228 -10.15 1.00 4.97
C GLY A 228 -10.62 -0.19 5.79
N MET A 229 -11.95 -0.44 5.76
CA MET A 229 -12.58 -1.57 6.44
C MET A 229 -12.63 -2.85 5.59
N ASN A 230 -12.08 -2.86 4.37
CA ASN A 230 -12.07 -4.06 3.52
C ASN A 230 -11.10 -5.13 4.03
N THR A 231 -9.94 -4.73 4.56
CA THR A 231 -8.91 -5.63 5.10
C THR A 231 -8.40 -5.19 6.47
N PRO A 232 -9.28 -4.97 7.47
CA PRO A 232 -8.90 -4.38 8.76
C PRO A 232 -8.04 -5.31 9.61
N ALA A 233 -8.04 -6.60 9.31
CA ALA A 233 -7.38 -7.63 10.13
C ALA A 233 -5.84 -7.53 10.12
N ILE A 234 -5.24 -6.88 9.11
CA ILE A 234 -3.78 -6.82 8.97
C ILE A 234 -3.20 -5.63 9.76
N ILE A 235 -3.86 -4.47 9.73
CA ILE A 235 -3.36 -3.23 10.34
C ILE A 235 -4.30 -2.75 11.45
N LYS A 236 -5.53 -2.41 11.10
CA LYS A 236 -6.48 -1.72 11.97
C LYS A 236 -6.75 -2.46 13.29
N TYR A 237 -7.19 -3.70 13.22
CA TYR A 237 -7.47 -4.49 14.43
C TYR A 237 -6.22 -4.81 15.26
N PRO A 238 -5.07 -5.18 14.69
CA PRO A 238 -3.82 -5.28 15.43
C PRO A 238 -3.42 -3.99 16.13
N PHE A 239 -3.53 -2.81 15.47
CA PHE A 239 -3.20 -1.53 16.09
C PHE A 239 -4.12 -1.20 17.26
N TRP A 240 -5.43 -1.42 17.13
CA TRP A 240 -6.37 -1.26 18.23
C TRP A 240 -6.02 -2.15 19.42
N ARG A 241 -5.70 -3.43 19.17
CA ARG A 241 -5.30 -4.38 20.20
C ARG A 241 -3.98 -3.99 20.87
N MET A 242 -2.97 -3.57 20.10
CA MET A 242 -1.71 -3.08 20.64
C MET A 242 -1.93 -1.84 21.53
N THR A 243 -2.75 -0.90 21.11
CA THR A 243 -3.11 0.28 21.91
C THR A 243 -3.85 -0.11 23.18
N TYR A 244 -4.75 -1.08 23.11
CA TYR A 244 -5.48 -1.54 24.28
C TYR A 244 -4.56 -2.14 25.35
N HIS A 245 -3.61 -2.98 24.94
CA HIS A 245 -2.72 -3.69 25.86
C HIS A 245 -1.52 -2.88 26.34
N ASN A 246 -1.06 -1.89 25.59
CA ASN A 246 0.04 -1.02 26.00
C ASN A 246 -0.50 0.34 26.49
N PRO A 247 -0.51 0.62 27.82
CA PRO A 247 -1.02 1.89 28.35
C PRO A 247 -0.19 3.10 27.94
N ARG A 248 1.02 2.91 27.42
CA ARG A 248 1.91 3.97 26.92
C ARG A 248 1.77 4.17 25.41
N ALA A 249 0.95 3.37 24.73
CA ALA A 249 0.70 3.53 23.30
C ALA A 249 -0.38 4.57 23.03
N HIS A 250 -0.21 5.31 21.94
CA HIS A 250 -1.21 6.19 21.38
C HIS A 250 -1.53 5.75 19.93
N TYR A 251 -2.81 5.67 19.60
CA TYR A 251 -3.28 5.36 18.25
C TYR A 251 -3.70 6.64 17.55
N ALA A 252 -3.14 6.92 16.40
CA ALA A 252 -3.56 8.02 15.53
C ALA A 252 -3.99 7.46 14.17
N THR A 253 -5.16 7.86 13.69
CA THR A 253 -5.66 7.44 12.37
C THR A 253 -6.07 8.65 11.55
N VAL A 254 -5.64 8.65 10.29
CA VAL A 254 -5.96 9.69 9.31
C VAL A 254 -6.51 9.04 8.05
N SER A 255 -7.76 9.29 7.76
CA SER A 255 -8.45 8.94 6.50
C SER A 255 -9.78 9.70 6.42
N LEU A 256 -10.46 9.65 5.28
CA LEU A 256 -11.79 10.28 5.14
C LEU A 256 -12.84 9.58 6.00
N ASP A 257 -12.65 8.32 6.33
CA ASP A 257 -13.52 7.44 7.11
C ASP A 257 -12.85 6.94 8.40
N ALA A 258 -11.89 7.69 8.94
CA ALA A 258 -11.13 7.31 10.13
C ALA A 258 -12.03 7.04 11.35
N VAL A 259 -11.75 5.94 12.05
CA VAL A 259 -12.50 5.53 13.25
C VAL A 259 -11.58 4.89 14.30
N ALA A 260 -11.97 4.99 15.57
CA ALA A 260 -11.37 4.25 16.68
C ALA A 260 -12.46 3.65 17.58
N PRO A 261 -12.24 2.47 18.17
CA PRO A 261 -13.19 1.86 19.08
C PRO A 261 -13.18 2.58 20.47
N LYS A 262 -14.32 2.56 21.16
CA LYS A 262 -14.49 3.22 22.45
C LYS A 262 -13.46 2.79 23.49
N GLN A 263 -13.03 1.54 23.47
CA GLN A 263 -12.10 0.95 24.43
C GLN A 263 -10.72 1.61 24.47
N ILE A 264 -10.34 2.32 23.39
CA ILE A 264 -9.05 3.02 23.29
C ILE A 264 -9.23 4.53 23.04
N SER A 265 -10.45 5.07 23.14
CA SER A 265 -10.75 6.46 22.75
C SER A 265 -9.91 7.50 23.48
N GLU A 266 -9.60 7.29 24.77
CA GLU A 266 -8.77 8.20 25.59
C GLU A 266 -7.29 8.26 25.14
N ARG A 267 -6.84 7.24 24.41
CA ARG A 267 -5.50 7.12 23.86
C ARG A 267 -5.52 7.02 22.33
N SER A 268 -6.50 7.71 21.73
CA SER A 268 -6.66 7.73 20.27
C SER A 268 -6.91 9.14 19.76
N THR A 269 -6.33 9.44 18.61
CA THR A 269 -6.61 10.64 17.83
C THR A 269 -7.15 10.23 16.47
N VAL A 270 -8.38 10.65 16.17
CA VAL A 270 -9.05 10.35 14.91
C VAL A 270 -9.15 11.64 14.10
N VAL A 271 -8.62 11.61 12.87
CA VAL A 271 -8.63 12.74 11.94
C VAL A 271 -9.32 12.30 10.66
N GLN A 272 -10.58 12.72 10.50
CA GLN A 272 -11.33 12.53 9.25
C GLN A 272 -11.00 13.68 8.30
N ALA A 273 -9.91 13.52 7.54
CA ALA A 273 -9.42 14.55 6.62
C ALA A 273 -8.57 13.90 5.51
N ASP A 274 -8.24 14.73 4.51
CA ASP A 274 -7.27 14.38 3.48
C ASP A 274 -5.87 14.16 4.08
N ILE A 275 -5.28 13.00 3.80
CA ILE A 275 -3.99 12.57 4.36
C ILE A 275 -2.87 13.51 3.91
N ALA A 276 -2.86 13.94 2.64
CA ALA A 276 -1.83 14.83 2.11
C ALA A 276 -1.81 16.16 2.88
N SER A 277 -2.98 16.72 3.14
CA SER A 277 -3.11 17.95 3.92
C SER A 277 -2.63 17.81 5.36
N VAL A 278 -2.95 16.69 6.01
CA VAL A 278 -2.53 16.41 7.40
C VAL A 278 -1.02 16.19 7.49
N LEU A 279 -0.43 15.36 6.62
CA LEU A 279 1.00 15.09 6.64
C LEU A 279 1.82 16.34 6.34
N ARG A 280 1.39 17.17 5.39
CA ARG A 280 2.03 18.46 5.10
C ARG A 280 2.03 19.38 6.32
N LEU A 281 0.91 19.51 7.04
CA LEU A 281 0.83 20.32 8.26
C LEU A 281 1.74 19.77 9.36
N LEU A 282 1.82 18.45 9.53
CA LEU A 282 2.71 17.81 10.50
C LEU A 282 4.18 18.01 10.14
N ALA A 283 4.54 17.95 8.86
CA ALA A 283 5.91 18.16 8.38
C ALA A 283 6.38 19.62 8.46
N GLY A 284 5.47 20.57 8.75
CA GLY A 284 5.81 21.99 8.89
C GLY A 284 5.95 22.72 7.56
N ALA A 285 5.39 22.20 6.48
CA ALA A 285 5.43 22.77 5.14
C ALA A 285 4.20 23.67 4.85
#